data_f26e099b1e8be240c6a59b462b1172f4
#
_entry.id   f26e099b1e8be240c6a59b462b1172f4
#
_cell.length_a   1.000
_cell.length_b   1.000
_cell.length_c   1.000
_cell.angle_alpha   90.00
_cell.angle_beta   90.00
_cell.angle_gamma   90.00
#
_symmetry.space_group_name_H-M   'P 1'
#
loop_
_entity.id
_entity.type
_entity.pdbx_description
1 polymer ?
#
loop_
_entity_poly.entity_id
_entity_poly.type
_entity_poly.pdbx_seq_one_letter_code
_entity_poly.pdbx_strand_id
1 'polypeptide(L)'
;MKAKPVQRWYSREVTATGHLVDSGIMSDVLDKIIGLGGKFEITSFEMGKTNVDQTNVNIVVKCQSRKQLLHIVEQLHDLGCSTVDDKPVTLKKAAKNRVAPEGFYSTTNHQTHIRLDRRWYKVTNQRMDAVIAIRGNRIECVKLRDISRGDKIVCGLDGIRITPEFRHRDRKDFGFMSAEVSSEKKVQLAVAEVASMLANKRKKVAVVAGPVVIHTGAGEALCKLIRKGYIDVLLSGNALPVHDIEEALYGTSLGIDTKTGKAVEGGHRHHIRAINQVYKYGSIKKMVKARALQSGIMYTCTKYGVPYVLAASLRDDGPLPETISDMIKAQEAYSRAIKNTDLVIMLSSMLHSIATGNMLPGNIKTICVDINPSVVTKLADRGSKQAIGVVTDVGLFLNLLASKL
;
A
#
# COMPACT_ATOMS: atom_id res chain seq x y z
N MET A 1 -7.86 54.26 -28.12
CA MET A 1 -7.21 53.37 -27.14
C MET A 1 -8.22 52.31 -26.68
N LYS A 2 -8.07 51.05 -27.10
CA LYS A 2 -8.93 49.95 -26.63
C LYS A 2 -8.51 49.63 -25.19
N ALA A 3 -9.41 49.74 -24.22
CA ALA A 3 -9.17 49.35 -22.84
C ALA A 3 -8.69 47.90 -22.79
N LYS A 4 -7.55 47.64 -22.15
CA LYS A 4 -7.08 46.28 -21.91
C LYS A 4 -8.17 45.54 -21.08
N PRO A 5 -8.54 44.30 -21.43
CA PRO A 5 -9.51 43.56 -20.68
C PRO A 5 -9.02 43.39 -19.23
N VAL A 6 -9.85 43.73 -18.27
CA VAL A 6 -9.58 43.55 -16.83
C VAL A 6 -9.41 42.04 -16.59
N GLN A 7 -8.20 41.62 -16.35
CA GLN A 7 -7.84 40.25 -16.12
C GLN A 7 -8.45 39.79 -14.78
N ARG A 8 -9.54 39.01 -14.82
CA ARG A 8 -10.24 38.52 -13.65
C ARG A 8 -9.46 37.38 -13.02
N TRP A 9 -9.01 37.57 -11.78
CA TRP A 9 -8.35 36.54 -10.99
C TRP A 9 -9.35 35.81 -10.10
N TYR A 10 -9.27 34.50 -10.08
CA TYR A 10 -9.99 33.63 -9.14
C TYR A 10 -8.99 33.21 -8.07
N SER A 11 -9.39 33.23 -6.82
CA SER A 11 -8.51 32.84 -5.71
C SER A 11 -9.22 31.88 -4.76
N ARG A 12 -8.41 31.04 -4.11
CA ARG A 12 -8.88 30.17 -3.02
C ARG A 12 -7.76 29.99 -2.01
N GLU A 13 -8.11 30.07 -0.73
CA GLU A 13 -7.18 29.82 0.35
C GLU A 13 -7.18 28.33 0.71
N VAL A 14 -6.00 27.76 0.86
CA VAL A 14 -5.75 26.40 1.29
C VAL A 14 -4.83 26.43 2.50
N THR A 15 -5.00 25.47 3.39
CA THR A 15 -4.15 25.26 4.58
C THR A 15 -3.53 23.88 4.53
N ALA A 16 -2.30 23.78 5.00
CA ALA A 16 -1.64 22.52 5.26
C ALA A 16 -1.07 22.50 6.67
N THR A 17 -1.20 21.39 7.35
CA THR A 17 -0.70 21.17 8.71
C THR A 17 0.09 19.87 8.76
N GLY A 18 1.27 19.90 9.35
CA GLY A 18 2.14 18.72 9.46
C GLY A 18 3.61 19.07 9.45
N HIS A 19 4.47 18.09 9.23
CA HIS A 19 5.91 18.29 9.09
C HIS A 19 6.25 18.77 7.66
N LEU A 20 5.77 19.96 7.28
CA LEU A 20 5.77 20.45 5.89
C LEU A 20 7.17 20.76 5.35
N VAL A 21 8.04 21.29 6.19
CA VAL A 21 9.40 21.71 5.79
C VAL A 21 10.31 20.49 5.67
N ASP A 22 10.34 19.67 6.72
CA ASP A 22 11.21 18.49 6.77
C ASP A 22 10.80 17.41 5.77
N SER A 23 9.53 17.39 5.33
CA SER A 23 8.98 16.42 4.40
C SER A 23 9.19 16.79 2.92
N GLY A 24 9.60 18.01 2.63
CA GLY A 24 9.60 18.52 1.26
C GLY A 24 8.18 18.76 0.69
N ILE A 25 7.11 18.51 1.47
CA ILE A 25 5.72 18.75 1.05
C ILE A 25 5.53 20.21 0.69
N MET A 26 6.16 21.13 1.43
CA MET A 26 6.07 22.55 1.12
C MET A 26 6.60 22.86 -0.30
N SER A 27 7.76 22.31 -0.66
CA SER A 27 8.30 22.42 -2.03
C SER A 27 7.35 21.79 -3.06
N ASP A 28 6.87 20.56 -2.79
CA ASP A 28 5.95 19.87 -3.69
C ASP A 28 4.66 20.67 -3.92
N VAL A 29 4.13 21.33 -2.89
CA VAL A 29 2.92 22.18 -2.96
C VAL A 29 3.19 23.42 -3.84
N LEU A 30 4.28 24.13 -3.61
CA LEU A 30 4.62 25.33 -4.37
C LEU A 30 4.94 24.99 -5.83
N ASP A 31 5.71 23.96 -6.09
CA ASP A 31 6.06 23.48 -7.43
C ASP A 31 4.81 23.03 -8.20
N LYS A 32 3.86 22.38 -7.51
CA LYS A 32 2.59 21.99 -8.12
C LYS A 32 1.75 23.20 -8.53
N ILE A 33 1.66 24.24 -7.69
CA ILE A 33 0.94 25.48 -8.02
C ILE A 33 1.58 26.16 -9.25
N ILE A 34 2.89 26.31 -9.24
CA ILE A 34 3.63 26.97 -10.34
C ILE A 34 3.52 26.14 -11.63
N GLY A 35 3.77 24.82 -11.54
CA GLY A 35 3.76 23.92 -12.69
C GLY A 35 2.40 23.84 -13.39
N LEU A 36 1.30 24.07 -12.66
CA LEU A 36 -0.06 24.15 -13.21
C LEU A 36 -0.46 25.60 -13.62
N GLY A 37 0.49 26.54 -13.63
CA GLY A 37 0.28 27.92 -14.07
C GLY A 37 -0.50 28.79 -13.07
N GLY A 38 -0.56 28.39 -11.81
CA GLY A 38 -1.11 29.18 -10.69
C GLY A 38 -0.08 30.16 -10.13
N LYS A 39 -0.57 31.17 -9.42
CA LYS A 39 0.21 32.04 -8.54
C LYS A 39 -0.18 31.76 -7.10
N PHE A 40 0.70 32.02 -6.16
CA PHE A 40 0.42 31.84 -4.75
C PHE A 40 0.91 33.04 -3.92
N GLU A 41 0.31 33.15 -2.75
CA GLU A 41 0.71 34.07 -1.69
C GLU A 41 0.57 33.34 -0.36
N ILE A 42 1.64 33.32 0.44
CA ILE A 42 1.61 32.72 1.78
C ILE A 42 1.08 33.78 2.73
N THR A 43 -0.10 33.53 3.30
CA THR A 43 -0.78 34.48 4.21
C THR A 43 -0.43 34.23 5.67
N SER A 44 -0.10 32.98 6.02
CA SER A 44 0.38 32.62 7.36
C SER A 44 1.35 31.46 7.26
N PHE A 45 2.41 31.49 8.06
CA PHE A 45 3.40 30.42 8.15
C PHE A 45 3.89 30.32 9.61
N GLU A 46 3.41 29.28 10.30
CA GLU A 46 3.79 28.99 11.69
C GLU A 46 4.64 27.72 11.71
N MET A 47 5.95 27.89 11.82
CA MET A 47 6.89 26.78 11.82
C MET A 47 6.99 26.16 13.23
N GLY A 48 6.91 24.82 13.30
CA GLY A 48 7.19 24.06 14.50
C GLY A 48 8.62 24.31 15.01
N LYS A 49 8.78 24.50 16.31
CA LYS A 49 10.08 24.83 16.95
C LYS A 49 10.89 23.59 17.30
N THR A 50 10.26 22.43 17.36
CA THR A 50 10.90 21.14 17.66
C THR A 50 10.56 20.11 16.60
N ASN A 51 11.28 18.99 16.60
CA ASN A 51 11.07 17.90 15.65
C ASN A 51 9.72 17.14 15.82
N VAL A 52 8.96 17.45 16.85
CA VAL A 52 7.61 16.90 17.11
C VAL A 52 6.50 17.91 16.82
N ASP A 53 6.85 19.19 16.67
CA ASP A 53 5.87 20.23 16.41
C ASP A 53 5.45 20.22 14.94
N GLN A 54 4.18 20.50 14.72
CA GLN A 54 3.63 20.65 13.37
C GLN A 54 3.83 22.08 12.87
N THR A 55 4.09 22.20 11.59
CA THR A 55 4.09 23.48 10.87
C THR A 55 2.69 23.69 10.27
N ASN A 56 2.16 24.90 10.39
CA ASN A 56 0.93 25.33 9.76
C ASN A 56 1.22 26.37 8.68
N VAL A 57 0.61 26.22 7.51
CA VAL A 57 0.73 27.20 6.43
C VAL A 57 -0.63 27.47 5.81
N ASN A 58 -0.93 28.75 5.56
CA ASN A 58 -2.06 29.18 4.74
C ASN A 58 -1.53 29.79 3.45
N ILE A 59 -2.08 29.35 2.32
CA ILE A 59 -1.65 29.74 0.99
C ILE A 59 -2.87 30.17 0.18
N VAL A 60 -2.87 31.39 -0.34
CA VAL A 60 -3.87 31.84 -1.31
C VAL A 60 -3.37 31.50 -2.71
N VAL A 61 -4.05 30.58 -3.38
CA VAL A 61 -3.81 30.21 -4.76
C VAL A 61 -4.63 31.11 -5.68
N LYS A 62 -4.01 31.68 -6.72
CA LYS A 62 -4.62 32.61 -7.67
C LYS A 62 -4.45 32.10 -9.09
N CYS A 63 -5.54 32.09 -9.90
CA CYS A 63 -5.53 31.68 -11.32
C CYS A 63 -6.46 32.54 -12.15
N GLN A 64 -6.28 32.53 -13.47
CA GLN A 64 -7.11 33.25 -14.43
C GLN A 64 -8.40 32.49 -14.80
N SER A 65 -8.48 31.19 -14.48
CA SER A 65 -9.63 30.34 -14.78
C SER A 65 -10.12 29.61 -13.53
N ARG A 66 -11.44 29.63 -13.30
CA ARG A 66 -12.07 28.89 -12.21
C ARG A 66 -11.81 27.37 -12.32
N LYS A 67 -11.81 26.83 -13.55
CA LYS A 67 -11.54 25.41 -13.81
C LYS A 67 -10.11 25.03 -13.42
N GLN A 68 -9.15 25.88 -13.80
CA GLN A 68 -7.74 25.70 -13.44
C GLN A 68 -7.53 25.79 -11.92
N LEU A 69 -8.16 26.76 -11.25
CA LEU A 69 -8.09 26.89 -9.79
C LEU A 69 -8.62 25.64 -9.08
N LEU A 70 -9.77 25.11 -9.51
CA LEU A 70 -10.32 23.86 -8.96
C LEU A 70 -9.36 22.69 -9.17
N HIS A 71 -8.78 22.57 -10.35
CA HIS A 71 -7.83 21.50 -10.66
C HIS A 71 -6.57 21.60 -9.79
N ILE A 72 -6.01 22.81 -9.59
CA ILE A 72 -4.87 23.00 -8.68
C ILE A 72 -5.24 22.59 -7.26
N VAL A 73 -6.39 23.04 -6.76
CA VAL A 73 -6.84 22.71 -5.39
C VAL A 73 -7.04 21.20 -5.22
N GLU A 74 -7.54 20.47 -6.22
CA GLU A 74 -7.61 19.00 -6.21
C GLU A 74 -6.21 18.38 -6.07
N GLN A 75 -5.26 18.82 -6.86
CA GLN A 75 -3.88 18.31 -6.80
C GLN A 75 -3.20 18.65 -5.46
N LEU A 76 -3.52 19.79 -4.85
CA LEU A 76 -3.01 20.16 -3.53
C LEU A 76 -3.67 19.33 -2.41
N HIS A 77 -4.90 18.90 -2.60
CA HIS A 77 -5.57 17.96 -1.69
C HIS A 77 -4.82 16.63 -1.61
N ASP A 78 -4.33 16.11 -2.73
CA ASP A 78 -3.52 14.88 -2.76
C ASP A 78 -2.20 15.03 -1.99
N LEU A 79 -1.70 16.27 -1.86
CA LEU A 79 -0.52 16.62 -1.05
C LEU A 79 -0.86 16.92 0.43
N GLY A 80 -2.14 16.81 0.81
CA GLY A 80 -2.58 17.01 2.20
C GLY A 80 -3.00 18.45 2.52
N CYS A 81 -3.17 19.32 1.52
CA CYS A 81 -3.77 20.63 1.74
C CYS A 81 -5.29 20.51 1.85
N SER A 82 -5.90 21.34 2.69
CA SER A 82 -7.34 21.45 2.85
C SER A 82 -7.79 22.88 2.53
N THR A 83 -9.02 23.07 2.09
CA THR A 83 -9.58 24.43 1.95
C THR A 83 -9.93 25.03 3.31
N VAL A 84 -9.64 26.32 3.48
CA VAL A 84 -9.87 27.05 4.75
C VAL A 84 -11.36 27.31 5.02
N ASP A 85 -12.23 26.98 4.07
CA ASP A 85 -13.66 27.26 4.15
C ASP A 85 -14.34 26.53 5.32
N ASP A 86 -15.06 27.28 6.11
CA ASP A 86 -15.90 26.79 7.22
C ASP A 86 -17.22 26.15 6.77
N LYS A 87 -17.29 25.71 5.51
CA LYS A 87 -18.48 25.11 4.92
C LYS A 87 -18.60 23.63 5.30
N PRO A 88 -19.82 23.12 5.49
CA PRO A 88 -20.04 21.69 5.59
C PRO A 88 -19.80 20.99 4.23
N VAL A 89 -19.60 19.68 4.25
CA VAL A 89 -19.50 18.90 3.02
C VAL A 89 -20.80 18.96 2.23
N THR A 90 -20.66 18.96 0.91
CA THR A 90 -21.81 18.77 0.00
C THR A 90 -22.12 17.29 -0.10
N LEU A 91 -23.40 16.95 0.16
CA LEU A 91 -23.89 15.58 0.07
C LEU A 91 -24.85 15.43 -1.11
N LYS A 92 -24.62 14.41 -1.94
CA LYS A 92 -25.54 14.01 -3.01
C LYS A 92 -25.93 12.55 -2.83
N LYS A 93 -27.20 12.21 -3.13
CA LYS A 93 -27.69 10.83 -3.10
C LYS A 93 -27.25 10.08 -4.35
N ALA A 94 -26.76 8.84 -4.17
CA ALA A 94 -26.51 7.93 -5.28
C ALA A 94 -27.84 7.55 -5.97
N ALA A 95 -27.93 7.82 -7.27
CA ALA A 95 -29.14 7.54 -8.05
C ALA A 95 -29.31 6.04 -8.36
N LYS A 96 -28.20 5.31 -8.45
CA LYS A 96 -28.14 3.88 -8.79
C LYS A 96 -27.10 3.17 -7.93
N ASN A 97 -27.24 1.85 -7.81
CA ASN A 97 -26.20 1.01 -7.21
C ASN A 97 -24.89 1.10 -8.01
N ARG A 98 -23.78 1.12 -7.36
CA ARG A 98 -22.41 1.14 -7.93
C ARG A 98 -22.06 2.42 -8.72
N VAL A 99 -22.85 3.49 -8.58
CA VAL A 99 -22.64 4.76 -9.28
C VAL A 99 -22.57 5.89 -8.27
N ALA A 100 -21.44 6.56 -8.19
CA ALA A 100 -21.28 7.77 -7.40
C ALA A 100 -21.89 8.97 -8.16
N PRO A 101 -22.44 9.97 -7.46
CA PRO A 101 -22.89 11.21 -8.07
C PRO A 101 -21.73 11.97 -8.72
N GLU A 102 -22.00 12.71 -9.78
CA GLU A 102 -20.99 13.56 -10.41
C GLU A 102 -20.40 14.57 -9.43
N GLY A 103 -19.07 14.72 -9.47
CA GLY A 103 -18.29 15.56 -8.57
C GLY A 103 -18.07 14.93 -7.19
N PHE A 104 -18.23 13.61 -7.04
CA PHE A 104 -17.87 12.93 -5.81
C PHE A 104 -16.41 13.14 -5.43
N TYR A 105 -16.12 13.12 -4.13
CA TYR A 105 -14.76 13.17 -3.61
C TYR A 105 -14.12 11.77 -3.67
N SER A 106 -12.98 11.65 -4.35
CA SER A 106 -12.17 10.44 -4.35
C SER A 106 -11.19 10.46 -3.17
N THR A 107 -11.17 9.40 -2.39
CA THR A 107 -10.36 9.31 -1.19
C THR A 107 -8.89 8.98 -1.50
N THR A 108 -8.00 9.46 -0.64
CA THR A 108 -6.58 9.08 -0.57
C THR A 108 -6.36 8.11 0.58
N ASN A 109 -5.11 7.66 0.76
CA ASN A 109 -4.71 6.82 1.90
C ASN A 109 -4.63 7.61 3.21
N HIS A 110 -4.59 8.95 3.14
CA HIS A 110 -4.45 9.80 4.31
C HIS A 110 -5.72 9.84 5.13
N GLN A 111 -5.57 9.94 6.45
CA GLN A 111 -6.71 10.09 7.35
C GLN A 111 -7.52 11.31 6.96
N THR A 112 -8.80 11.08 6.69
CA THR A 112 -9.74 12.11 6.25
C THR A 112 -10.76 12.41 7.34
N HIS A 113 -11.09 13.69 7.51
CA HIS A 113 -12.18 14.17 8.34
C HIS A 113 -13.14 14.97 7.47
N ILE A 114 -14.41 14.85 7.74
CA ILE A 114 -15.45 15.65 7.07
C ILE A 114 -16.22 16.51 8.07
N ARG A 115 -16.67 17.68 7.63
CA ARG A 115 -17.44 18.61 8.43
C ARG A 115 -18.92 18.44 8.14
N LEU A 116 -19.69 18.04 9.15
CA LEU A 116 -21.14 17.98 9.16
C LEU A 116 -21.66 18.82 10.33
N ASP A 117 -22.68 19.63 10.11
CA ASP A 117 -23.36 20.41 11.16
C ASP A 117 -22.39 21.12 12.12
N ARG A 118 -21.35 21.78 11.58
CA ARG A 118 -20.30 22.50 12.31
C ARG A 118 -19.34 21.62 13.13
N ARG A 119 -19.43 20.29 13.05
CA ARG A 119 -18.52 19.34 13.72
C ARG A 119 -17.68 18.55 12.73
N TRP A 120 -16.46 18.23 13.13
CA TRP A 120 -15.58 17.38 12.36
C TRP A 120 -15.74 15.90 12.78
N TYR A 121 -15.89 15.05 11.80
CA TYR A 121 -16.05 13.61 11.99
C TYR A 121 -14.93 12.88 11.24
N LYS A 122 -14.28 11.95 11.93
CA LYS A 122 -13.29 11.07 11.34
C LYS A 122 -13.96 10.07 10.41
N VAL A 123 -13.41 9.93 9.19
CA VAL A 123 -13.85 8.91 8.24
C VAL A 123 -13.22 7.56 8.61
N THR A 124 -14.03 6.53 8.67
CA THR A 124 -13.59 5.16 8.97
C THR A 124 -13.30 4.37 7.69
N ASN A 125 -12.66 3.21 7.82
CA ASN A 125 -12.27 2.35 6.68
C ASN A 125 -11.45 3.08 5.62
N GLN A 126 -10.56 4.00 6.06
CA GLN A 126 -9.73 4.82 5.16
C GLN A 126 -8.96 3.95 4.17
N ARG A 127 -9.07 4.30 2.90
CA ARG A 127 -8.40 3.66 1.77
C ARG A 127 -8.36 4.58 0.56
N MET A 128 -7.48 4.30 -0.37
CA MET A 128 -7.41 4.99 -1.65
C MET A 128 -8.51 4.51 -2.62
N ASP A 129 -8.85 5.35 -3.58
CA ASP A 129 -9.78 5.05 -4.69
C ASP A 129 -11.18 4.61 -4.20
N ALA A 130 -11.70 5.30 -3.21
CA ALA A 130 -13.05 5.09 -2.66
C ALA A 130 -13.84 6.40 -2.62
N VAL A 131 -15.09 6.33 -2.23
CA VAL A 131 -15.93 7.48 -1.92
C VAL A 131 -16.19 7.54 -0.42
N ILE A 132 -16.54 8.70 0.10
CA ILE A 132 -17.02 8.81 1.48
C ILE A 132 -18.55 8.75 1.44
N ALA A 133 -19.11 7.73 2.09
CA ALA A 133 -20.54 7.54 2.23
C ALA A 133 -21.00 7.76 3.68
N ILE A 134 -22.19 8.33 3.82
CA ILE A 134 -22.86 8.48 5.12
C ILE A 134 -24.08 7.56 5.12
N ARG A 135 -24.03 6.55 5.99
CA ARG A 135 -25.07 5.52 6.17
C ARG A 135 -25.55 5.52 7.61
N GLY A 136 -26.67 6.15 7.89
CA GLY A 136 -27.11 6.42 9.26
C GLY A 136 -26.06 7.23 10.00
N ASN A 137 -25.51 6.70 11.09
CA ASN A 137 -24.45 7.33 11.89
C ASN A 137 -23.03 6.95 11.47
N ARG A 138 -22.86 6.15 10.40
CA ARG A 138 -21.54 5.71 9.92
C ARG A 138 -21.06 6.64 8.82
N ILE A 139 -19.81 7.08 8.96
CA ILE A 139 -19.09 7.87 7.97
C ILE A 139 -17.89 7.05 7.57
N GLU A 140 -17.89 6.50 6.37
CA GLU A 140 -16.91 5.50 5.96
C GLU A 140 -16.50 5.62 4.50
N CYS A 141 -15.28 5.17 4.19
CA CYS A 141 -14.84 4.95 2.83
C CYS A 141 -15.50 3.71 2.26
N VAL A 142 -16.17 3.87 1.12
CA VAL A 142 -16.92 2.82 0.42
C VAL A 142 -16.39 2.69 -1.01
N LYS A 143 -16.12 1.48 -1.46
CA LYS A 143 -15.72 1.23 -2.86
C LYS A 143 -16.90 1.53 -3.79
N LEU A 144 -16.64 1.96 -5.02
CA LEU A 144 -17.71 2.24 -6.00
C LEU A 144 -18.67 1.06 -6.16
N ARG A 145 -18.16 -0.18 -6.18
CA ARG A 145 -18.97 -1.40 -6.31
C ARG A 145 -19.92 -1.66 -5.15
N ASP A 146 -19.65 -1.07 -3.98
CA ASP A 146 -20.40 -1.28 -2.74
C ASP A 146 -21.38 -0.11 -2.47
N ILE A 147 -21.47 0.86 -3.38
CA ILE A 147 -22.45 1.94 -3.29
C ILE A 147 -23.86 1.38 -3.53
N SER A 148 -24.77 1.74 -2.64
CA SER A 148 -26.19 1.44 -2.76
C SER A 148 -26.97 2.69 -3.19
N ARG A 149 -28.04 2.50 -3.97
CA ARG A 149 -28.97 3.59 -4.30
C ARG A 149 -29.48 4.24 -3.03
N GLY A 150 -29.41 5.56 -2.97
CA GLY A 150 -29.81 6.35 -1.81
C GLY A 150 -28.70 6.68 -0.83
N ASP A 151 -27.51 6.06 -0.94
CA ASP A 151 -26.35 6.44 -0.12
C ASP A 151 -26.06 7.93 -0.30
N LYS A 152 -25.80 8.63 0.82
CA LYS A 152 -25.36 10.03 0.81
C LYS A 152 -23.84 10.05 0.60
N ILE A 153 -23.39 10.54 -0.55
CA ILE A 153 -22.00 10.57 -0.96
C ILE A 153 -21.46 11.99 -0.85
N VAL A 154 -20.26 12.14 -0.29
CA VAL A 154 -19.55 13.42 -0.21
C VAL A 154 -19.09 13.84 -1.61
N CYS A 155 -19.39 15.10 -1.98
CA CYS A 155 -19.04 15.69 -3.27
C CYS A 155 -18.29 17.02 -3.08
N GLY A 156 -17.40 17.33 -4.02
CA GLY A 156 -16.56 18.53 -3.95
C GLY A 156 -15.44 18.40 -2.92
N LEU A 157 -14.80 19.52 -2.61
CA LEU A 157 -13.65 19.58 -1.69
C LEU A 157 -13.96 20.36 -0.39
N ASP A 158 -15.12 21.05 -0.33
CA ASP A 158 -15.50 21.84 0.82
C ASP A 158 -15.83 20.95 2.02
N GLY A 159 -15.39 21.34 3.20
CA GLY A 159 -15.63 20.60 4.43
C GLY A 159 -14.87 19.28 4.55
N ILE A 160 -13.79 19.11 3.80
CA ILE A 160 -12.92 17.95 3.86
C ILE A 160 -11.56 18.39 4.37
N ARG A 161 -11.05 17.71 5.39
CA ARG A 161 -9.69 17.88 5.92
C ARG A 161 -8.94 16.57 5.82
N ILE A 162 -7.74 16.63 5.25
CA ILE A 162 -6.81 15.52 5.17
C ILE A 162 -5.69 15.77 6.18
N THR A 163 -5.31 14.75 6.90
CA THR A 163 -4.15 14.79 7.80
C THR A 163 -3.07 13.90 7.20
N PRO A 164 -2.05 14.47 6.54
CA PRO A 164 -0.93 13.71 6.03
C PRO A 164 -0.11 13.15 7.20
N GLU A 165 0.03 11.85 7.27
CA GLU A 165 0.90 11.22 8.25
C GLU A 165 2.31 11.06 7.65
N PHE A 166 3.07 12.14 7.57
CA PHE A 166 4.45 12.10 7.08
C PHE A 166 5.44 12.29 8.24
N ARG A 167 6.18 11.24 8.54
CA ARG A 167 7.38 11.30 9.38
C ARG A 167 8.60 11.34 8.47
N HIS A 168 9.13 12.50 8.22
CA HIS A 168 10.22 12.72 7.26
C HIS A 168 11.59 12.21 7.70
N ARG A 169 11.80 11.92 8.97
CA ARG A 169 13.07 11.32 9.44
C ARG A 169 13.33 9.96 8.79
N ASP A 170 12.27 9.20 8.54
CA ASP A 170 12.39 7.90 7.85
C ASP A 170 12.83 8.06 6.36
N ARG A 171 12.69 9.24 5.77
CA ARG A 171 13.04 9.51 4.36
C ARG A 171 14.48 9.99 4.19
N LYS A 172 15.05 10.70 5.18
CA LYS A 172 16.48 11.12 5.15
C LYS A 172 17.40 9.92 5.29
N ASP A 173 17.02 8.91 6.05
CA ASP A 173 17.81 7.68 6.19
C ASP A 173 17.82 6.86 4.90
N PHE A 174 16.80 7.01 4.03
CA PHE A 174 16.72 6.40 2.70
C PHE A 174 17.10 7.35 1.54
N GLY A 175 17.20 8.65 1.78
CA GLY A 175 17.78 9.63 0.84
C GLY A 175 19.25 9.36 0.49
N PHE A 176 19.94 8.51 1.27
CA PHE A 176 21.26 7.96 0.95
C PHE A 176 21.25 7.05 -0.29
N MET A 177 20.09 6.75 -0.86
CA MET A 177 20.00 5.95 -2.08
C MET A 177 20.43 6.69 -3.35
N SER A 178 20.73 8.00 -3.29
CA SER A 178 21.03 8.81 -4.48
C SER A 178 22.50 9.11 -4.74
N ALA A 179 23.45 8.94 -3.78
CA ALA A 179 24.89 9.09 -4.06
C ALA A 179 25.77 8.45 -2.97
N GLU A 180 26.89 7.88 -3.31
CA GLU A 180 28.11 7.57 -2.54
C GLU A 180 28.16 6.32 -1.64
N VAL A 181 27.07 5.67 -1.28
CA VAL A 181 27.11 4.42 -0.47
C VAL A 181 26.96 3.21 -1.38
N SER A 182 27.79 2.17 -1.22
CA SER A 182 27.68 0.94 -2.01
C SER A 182 26.29 0.29 -1.85
N SER A 183 25.81 -0.38 -2.92
CA SER A 183 24.50 -1.06 -2.92
C SER A 183 24.37 -2.08 -1.76
N GLU A 184 25.44 -2.80 -1.44
CA GLU A 184 25.47 -3.76 -0.33
C GLU A 184 25.27 -3.10 1.03
N LYS A 185 25.95 -1.97 1.30
CA LYS A 185 25.80 -1.23 2.55
C LYS A 185 24.38 -0.67 2.71
N LYS A 186 23.75 -0.26 1.61
CA LYS A 186 22.34 0.17 1.59
C LYS A 186 21.39 -0.95 2.00
N VAL A 187 21.59 -2.15 1.46
CA VAL A 187 20.79 -3.35 1.82
C VAL A 187 20.98 -3.69 3.30
N GLN A 188 22.20 -3.68 3.80
CA GLN A 188 22.50 -3.97 5.22
C GLN A 188 21.82 -2.98 6.17
N LEU A 189 21.79 -1.68 5.83
CA LEU A 189 21.10 -0.65 6.61
C LEU A 189 19.59 -0.88 6.61
N ALA A 190 19.00 -1.16 5.43
CA ALA A 190 17.57 -1.47 5.31
C ALA A 190 17.20 -2.72 6.11
N VAL A 191 18.00 -3.78 6.04
CA VAL A 191 17.81 -5.00 6.84
C VAL A 191 17.91 -4.71 8.34
N ALA A 192 18.85 -3.87 8.78
CA ALA A 192 18.98 -3.50 10.19
C ALA A 192 17.74 -2.75 10.70
N GLU A 193 17.21 -1.85 9.90
CA GLU A 193 16.00 -1.11 10.25
C GLU A 193 14.78 -2.04 10.32
N VAL A 194 14.60 -2.90 9.31
CA VAL A 194 13.50 -3.88 9.32
C VAL A 194 13.62 -4.84 10.50
N ALA A 195 14.82 -5.31 10.82
CA ALA A 195 15.06 -6.15 11.99
C ALA A 195 14.67 -5.43 13.29
N SER A 196 15.02 -4.14 13.43
CA SER A 196 14.62 -3.31 14.58
C SER A 196 13.09 -3.17 14.68
N MET A 197 12.40 -3.01 13.54
CA MET A 197 10.93 -2.94 13.52
C MET A 197 10.30 -4.27 13.94
N LEU A 198 10.85 -5.40 13.52
CA LEU A 198 10.38 -6.75 13.84
C LEU A 198 10.72 -7.17 15.27
N ALA A 199 11.78 -6.64 15.87
CA ALA A 199 12.14 -6.93 17.26
C ALA A 199 11.03 -6.57 18.26
N ASN A 200 10.15 -5.62 17.91
CA ASN A 200 8.96 -5.31 18.67
C ASN A 200 7.83 -6.30 18.35
N LYS A 201 7.82 -7.45 19.04
CA LYS A 201 6.82 -8.52 18.87
C LYS A 201 5.36 -8.15 19.21
N ARG A 202 5.08 -6.93 19.67
CA ARG A 202 3.70 -6.44 19.86
C ARG A 202 3.08 -5.97 18.56
N LYS A 203 3.87 -5.78 17.50
CA LYS A 203 3.40 -5.35 16.19
C LYS A 203 2.88 -6.52 15.40
N LYS A 204 1.74 -6.32 14.75
CA LYS A 204 1.16 -7.27 13.81
C LYS A 204 1.77 -7.08 12.41
N VAL A 205 2.39 -8.13 11.87
CA VAL A 205 3.15 -8.10 10.63
C VAL A 205 2.47 -8.94 9.56
N ALA A 206 2.17 -8.33 8.41
CA ALA A 206 1.73 -9.04 7.22
C ALA A 206 2.88 -9.13 6.20
N VAL A 207 3.00 -10.27 5.54
CA VAL A 207 3.94 -10.47 4.43
C VAL A 207 3.15 -10.70 3.15
N VAL A 208 3.49 -9.97 2.09
CA VAL A 208 3.01 -10.21 0.73
C VAL A 208 4.16 -10.80 -0.06
N ALA A 209 4.09 -12.08 -0.44
CA ALA A 209 5.21 -12.76 -1.07
C ALA A 209 4.87 -13.28 -2.47
N GLY A 210 5.82 -13.12 -3.39
CA GLY A 210 5.80 -13.70 -4.74
C GLY A 210 6.63 -14.99 -4.84
N PRO A 211 6.50 -15.72 -5.95
CA PRO A 211 7.19 -16.99 -6.17
C PRO A 211 8.73 -16.85 -6.24
N VAL A 212 9.24 -15.65 -6.51
CA VAL A 212 10.69 -15.37 -6.54
C VAL A 212 11.35 -15.71 -5.20
N VAL A 213 10.63 -15.64 -4.09
CA VAL A 213 11.13 -16.09 -2.78
C VAL A 213 11.59 -17.55 -2.82
N ILE A 214 10.91 -18.40 -3.58
CA ILE A 214 11.28 -19.80 -3.77
C ILE A 214 12.43 -19.91 -4.78
N HIS A 215 12.31 -19.22 -5.93
CA HIS A 215 13.30 -19.31 -7.01
C HIS A 215 14.70 -18.84 -6.59
N THR A 216 14.79 -17.93 -5.62
CA THR A 216 16.06 -17.46 -5.06
C THR A 216 16.58 -18.30 -3.89
N GLY A 217 15.87 -19.40 -3.55
CA GLY A 217 16.24 -20.26 -2.42
C GLY A 217 15.99 -19.65 -1.04
N ALA A 218 15.20 -18.57 -0.95
CA ALA A 218 14.94 -17.87 0.32
C ALA A 218 13.74 -18.44 1.10
N GLY A 219 13.12 -19.51 0.64
CA GLY A 219 11.98 -20.13 1.31
C GLY A 219 12.26 -20.48 2.77
N GLU A 220 13.44 -21.05 3.07
CA GLU A 220 13.82 -21.41 4.44
C GLU A 220 14.06 -20.18 5.34
N ALA A 221 14.59 -19.07 4.80
CA ALA A 221 14.74 -17.84 5.55
C ALA A 221 13.37 -17.28 5.97
N LEU A 222 12.37 -17.31 5.08
CA LEU A 222 11.00 -16.92 5.40
C LEU A 222 10.37 -17.88 6.43
N CYS A 223 10.59 -19.20 6.29
CA CYS A 223 10.16 -20.20 7.26
C CYS A 223 10.76 -19.93 8.65
N LYS A 224 12.03 -19.54 8.74
CA LYS A 224 12.68 -19.18 10.00
C LYS A 224 12.00 -17.99 10.68
N LEU A 225 11.64 -16.95 9.92
CA LEU A 225 10.91 -15.80 10.45
C LEU A 225 9.50 -16.17 10.95
N ILE A 226 8.80 -17.05 10.21
CA ILE A 226 7.49 -17.59 10.63
C ILE A 226 7.63 -18.38 11.94
N ARG A 227 8.58 -19.31 12.02
CA ARG A 227 8.82 -20.13 13.22
C ARG A 227 9.15 -19.31 14.46
N LYS A 228 9.85 -18.20 14.27
CA LYS A 228 10.20 -17.27 15.36
C LYS A 228 9.06 -16.31 15.74
N GLY A 229 7.91 -16.38 15.06
CA GLY A 229 6.73 -15.57 15.36
C GLY A 229 6.86 -14.09 14.94
N TYR A 230 7.62 -13.80 13.90
CA TYR A 230 7.73 -12.44 13.34
C TYR A 230 6.68 -12.14 12.26
N ILE A 231 5.90 -13.12 11.84
CA ILE A 231 4.93 -13.00 10.75
C ILE A 231 3.59 -13.51 11.25
N ASP A 232 2.57 -12.66 11.16
CA ASP A 232 1.21 -12.95 11.63
C ASP A 232 0.27 -13.38 10.51
N VAL A 233 0.54 -12.99 9.27
CA VAL A 233 -0.26 -13.38 8.11
C VAL A 233 0.56 -13.35 6.82
N LEU A 234 0.33 -14.34 5.95
CA LEU A 234 0.92 -14.43 4.62
C LEU A 234 -0.14 -14.14 3.55
N LEU A 235 0.14 -13.21 2.65
CA LEU A 235 -0.67 -12.92 1.46
C LEU A 235 0.13 -13.30 0.22
N SER A 236 -0.48 -14.00 -0.70
CA SER A 236 0.21 -14.41 -1.92
C SER A 236 -0.75 -14.71 -3.07
N GLY A 237 -0.19 -14.80 -4.27
CA GLY A 237 -0.85 -15.45 -5.40
C GLY A 237 -0.80 -16.97 -5.31
N ASN A 238 -1.40 -17.65 -6.28
CA ASN A 238 -1.35 -19.11 -6.41
C ASN A 238 0.07 -19.64 -6.70
N ALA A 239 0.92 -18.85 -7.36
CA ALA A 239 2.23 -19.31 -7.82
C ALA A 239 3.20 -19.63 -6.67
N LEU A 240 3.25 -18.81 -5.62
CA LEU A 240 4.15 -19.06 -4.48
C LEU A 240 3.87 -20.43 -3.82
N PRO A 241 2.64 -20.77 -3.38
CA PRO A 241 2.38 -22.06 -2.77
C PRO A 241 2.60 -23.24 -3.72
N VAL A 242 2.35 -23.08 -5.01
CA VAL A 242 2.63 -24.13 -6.00
C VAL A 242 4.12 -24.44 -6.05
N HIS A 243 4.99 -23.41 -6.18
CA HIS A 243 6.43 -23.61 -6.26
C HIS A 243 7.06 -24.02 -4.92
N ASP A 244 6.50 -23.55 -3.79
CA ASP A 244 6.89 -24.01 -2.46
C ASP A 244 6.63 -25.52 -2.27
N ILE A 245 5.47 -25.98 -2.71
CA ILE A 245 5.11 -27.41 -2.66
C ILE A 245 5.91 -28.22 -3.67
N GLU A 246 6.18 -27.67 -4.88
CA GLU A 246 7.06 -28.28 -5.87
C GLU A 246 8.45 -28.50 -5.28
N GLU A 247 9.04 -27.46 -4.65
CA GLU A 247 10.35 -27.57 -4.02
C GLU A 247 10.34 -28.60 -2.88
N ALA A 248 9.32 -28.58 -2.04
CA ALA A 248 9.21 -29.50 -0.90
C ALA A 248 9.09 -30.97 -1.34
N LEU A 249 8.43 -31.28 -2.48
CA LEU A 249 8.20 -32.62 -2.96
C LEU A 249 9.27 -33.14 -3.90
N TYR A 250 9.84 -32.27 -4.73
CA TYR A 250 10.69 -32.64 -5.85
C TYR A 250 12.07 -31.99 -5.86
N GLY A 251 12.32 -31.03 -4.94
CA GLY A 251 13.58 -30.27 -4.89
C GLY A 251 13.77 -29.30 -6.05
N THR A 252 12.72 -29.03 -6.82
CA THR A 252 12.77 -28.14 -7.99
C THR A 252 11.84 -26.95 -7.85
N SER A 253 12.17 -25.86 -8.54
CA SER A 253 11.27 -24.75 -8.77
C SER A 253 11.30 -24.39 -10.25
N LEU A 254 10.15 -24.39 -10.92
CA LEU A 254 10.03 -24.33 -12.38
C LEU A 254 10.86 -25.40 -13.11
N GLY A 255 10.99 -26.58 -12.52
CA GLY A 255 11.78 -27.67 -13.08
C GLY A 255 13.30 -27.53 -12.99
N ILE A 256 13.77 -26.48 -12.28
CA ILE A 256 15.19 -26.25 -11.98
C ILE A 256 15.45 -26.72 -10.55
N ASP A 257 16.48 -27.55 -10.36
CA ASP A 257 16.95 -27.95 -9.03
C ASP A 257 17.42 -26.74 -8.25
N THR A 258 16.81 -26.50 -7.08
CA THR A 258 17.04 -25.29 -6.28
C THR A 258 18.42 -25.25 -5.63
N LYS A 259 19.13 -26.39 -5.53
CA LYS A 259 20.48 -26.47 -4.96
C LYS A 259 21.56 -26.30 -6.00
N THR A 260 21.38 -26.93 -7.17
CA THR A 260 22.41 -26.95 -8.21
C THR A 260 22.22 -25.93 -9.31
N GLY A 261 21.02 -25.33 -9.40
CA GLY A 261 20.63 -24.40 -10.47
C GLY A 261 20.52 -25.04 -11.86
N LYS A 262 20.52 -26.38 -11.94
CA LYS A 262 20.45 -27.11 -13.22
C LYS A 262 19.03 -27.57 -13.51
N ALA A 263 18.66 -27.56 -14.79
CA ALA A 263 17.39 -28.11 -15.23
C ALA A 263 17.36 -29.63 -14.97
N VAL A 264 16.24 -30.09 -14.42
CA VAL A 264 16.00 -31.53 -14.17
C VAL A 264 15.20 -32.09 -15.31
N GLU A 265 15.57 -33.31 -15.78
CA GLU A 265 14.85 -34.01 -16.85
C GLU A 265 13.39 -34.23 -16.45
N GLY A 266 12.45 -33.78 -17.29
CA GLY A 266 11.02 -33.81 -17.00
C GLY A 266 10.57 -32.84 -15.92
N GLY A 267 11.45 -31.98 -15.40
CA GLY A 267 11.19 -31.04 -14.32
C GLY A 267 10.07 -30.05 -14.62
N HIS A 268 9.85 -29.68 -15.89
CA HIS A 268 8.74 -28.83 -16.33
C HIS A 268 7.35 -29.36 -15.93
N ARG A 269 7.23 -30.63 -15.54
CA ARG A 269 5.97 -31.24 -15.07
C ARG A 269 5.80 -31.18 -13.55
N HIS A 270 6.81 -30.76 -12.78
CA HIS A 270 6.81 -30.90 -11.34
C HIS A 270 5.77 -29.97 -10.69
N HIS A 271 5.59 -28.73 -11.20
CA HIS A 271 4.58 -27.83 -10.69
C HIS A 271 3.14 -28.39 -10.86
N ILE A 272 2.81 -28.96 -12.03
CA ILE A 272 1.51 -29.60 -12.26
C ILE A 272 1.33 -30.83 -11.35
N ARG A 273 2.39 -31.62 -11.14
CA ARG A 273 2.35 -32.75 -10.20
C ARG A 273 2.12 -32.26 -8.75
N ALA A 274 2.76 -31.17 -8.36
CA ALA A 274 2.55 -30.56 -7.04
C ALA A 274 1.09 -30.13 -6.86
N ILE A 275 0.51 -29.43 -7.84
CA ILE A 275 -0.91 -29.07 -7.86
C ILE A 275 -1.78 -30.31 -7.71
N ASN A 276 -1.54 -31.35 -8.51
CA ASN A 276 -2.30 -32.59 -8.48
C ASN A 276 -2.23 -33.29 -7.10
N GLN A 277 -1.08 -33.24 -6.42
CA GLN A 277 -0.97 -33.78 -5.06
C GLN A 277 -1.86 -33.01 -4.07
N VAL A 278 -1.89 -31.67 -4.15
CA VAL A 278 -2.78 -30.89 -3.28
C VAL A 278 -4.24 -31.25 -3.54
N TYR A 279 -4.66 -31.38 -4.80
CA TYR A 279 -6.02 -31.83 -5.15
C TYR A 279 -6.33 -33.22 -4.61
N LYS A 280 -5.39 -34.18 -4.69
CA LYS A 280 -5.55 -35.53 -4.16
C LYS A 280 -5.88 -35.51 -2.66
N TYR A 281 -5.27 -34.65 -1.87
CA TYR A 281 -5.55 -34.49 -0.45
C TYR A 281 -6.71 -33.53 -0.17
N GLY A 282 -7.12 -32.73 -1.17
CA GLY A 282 -8.22 -31.79 -1.13
C GLY A 282 -7.88 -30.45 -0.47
N SER A 283 -6.73 -30.30 0.19
CA SER A 283 -6.19 -29.04 0.70
C SER A 283 -4.74 -29.15 1.17
N ILE A 284 -4.02 -28.04 1.23
CA ILE A 284 -2.68 -27.95 1.82
C ILE A 284 -2.71 -28.42 3.28
N LYS A 285 -3.68 -27.97 4.06
CA LYS A 285 -3.85 -28.35 5.49
C LYS A 285 -4.02 -29.87 5.65
N LYS A 286 -4.82 -30.50 4.81
CA LYS A 286 -5.00 -31.97 4.84
C LYS A 286 -3.73 -32.70 4.44
N MET A 287 -3.01 -32.18 3.44
CA MET A 287 -1.73 -32.72 2.98
C MET A 287 -0.67 -32.69 4.11
N VAL A 288 -0.59 -31.57 4.86
CA VAL A 288 0.27 -31.46 6.05
C VAL A 288 -0.14 -32.44 7.14
N LYS A 289 -1.46 -32.53 7.45
CA LYS A 289 -1.99 -33.48 8.44
C LYS A 289 -1.68 -34.94 8.09
N ALA A 290 -1.72 -35.28 6.80
CA ALA A 290 -1.37 -36.60 6.28
C ALA A 290 0.15 -36.83 6.20
N ARG A 291 0.98 -35.91 6.64
CA ARG A 291 2.45 -35.93 6.55
C ARG A 291 2.99 -36.08 5.11
N ALA A 292 2.18 -35.74 4.11
CA ALA A 292 2.58 -35.75 2.71
C ALA A 292 3.32 -34.45 2.31
N LEU A 293 3.17 -33.37 3.08
CA LEU A 293 3.96 -32.15 3.01
C LEU A 293 4.61 -31.92 4.38
N GLN A 294 5.97 -31.86 4.42
CA GLN A 294 6.73 -31.82 5.67
C GLN A 294 7.73 -30.66 5.73
N SER A 295 7.85 -29.89 4.68
CA SER A 295 8.75 -28.72 4.57
C SER A 295 8.12 -27.62 3.73
N GLY A 296 8.77 -26.46 3.67
CA GLY A 296 8.34 -25.28 2.91
C GLY A 296 7.51 -24.29 3.71
N ILE A 297 7.19 -23.18 3.04
CA ILE A 297 6.46 -22.04 3.61
C ILE A 297 5.04 -22.45 4.01
N MET A 298 4.33 -23.14 3.12
CA MET A 298 2.95 -23.56 3.34
C MET A 298 2.82 -24.57 4.47
N TYR A 299 3.78 -25.50 4.57
CA TYR A 299 3.90 -26.41 5.71
C TYR A 299 4.13 -25.60 7.00
N THR A 300 5.07 -24.67 6.98
CA THR A 300 5.43 -23.88 8.16
C THR A 300 4.26 -23.00 8.61
N CYS A 301 3.59 -22.30 7.70
CA CYS A 301 2.37 -21.54 8.03
C CYS A 301 1.30 -22.43 8.68
N THR A 302 1.04 -23.62 8.10
CA THR A 302 0.03 -24.55 8.62
C THR A 302 0.42 -25.08 10.00
N LYS A 303 1.68 -25.46 10.20
CA LYS A 303 2.19 -26.02 11.45
C LYS A 303 2.21 -25.02 12.60
N TYR A 304 2.58 -23.78 12.31
CA TYR A 304 2.69 -22.70 13.32
C TYR A 304 1.43 -21.84 13.42
N GLY A 305 0.35 -22.20 12.70
CA GLY A 305 -0.93 -21.52 12.80
C GLY A 305 -0.96 -20.12 12.18
N VAL A 306 -0.01 -19.79 11.31
CA VAL A 306 0.00 -18.50 10.58
C VAL A 306 -1.02 -18.57 9.45
N PRO A 307 -2.08 -17.74 9.48
CA PRO A 307 -3.06 -17.69 8.40
C PRO A 307 -2.44 -17.21 7.09
N TYR A 308 -2.98 -17.71 5.99
CA TYR A 308 -2.60 -17.24 4.66
C TYR A 308 -3.82 -17.02 3.78
N VAL A 309 -3.70 -16.08 2.84
CA VAL A 309 -4.73 -15.80 1.83
C VAL A 309 -4.08 -15.87 0.46
N LEU A 310 -4.63 -16.75 -0.38
CA LEU A 310 -4.15 -16.99 -1.74
C LEU A 310 -5.15 -16.41 -2.75
N ALA A 311 -4.69 -15.55 -3.66
CA ALA A 311 -5.51 -14.98 -4.71
C ALA A 311 -5.09 -15.55 -6.08
N ALA A 312 -6.05 -15.93 -6.91
CA ALA A 312 -5.77 -16.41 -8.25
C ALA A 312 -5.31 -15.29 -9.21
N SER A 313 -4.81 -15.70 -10.36
CA SER A 313 -4.49 -14.81 -11.48
C SER A 313 -4.85 -15.49 -12.83
N LEU A 314 -4.83 -14.70 -13.92
CA LEU A 314 -5.05 -15.23 -15.26
C LEU A 314 -3.94 -16.20 -15.76
N ARG A 315 -2.82 -16.30 -15.02
CA ARG A 315 -1.68 -17.15 -15.35
C ARG A 315 -1.65 -18.48 -14.64
N ASP A 316 -2.65 -18.77 -13.81
CA ASP A 316 -2.63 -19.99 -13.00
C ASP A 316 -2.99 -21.21 -13.83
N ASP A 317 -2.10 -22.20 -13.86
CA ASP A 317 -2.27 -23.48 -14.56
C ASP A 317 -3.22 -24.46 -13.84
N GLY A 318 -3.90 -23.99 -12.84
CA GLY A 318 -4.81 -24.71 -11.95
C GLY A 318 -4.70 -24.13 -10.54
N PRO A 319 -5.63 -23.29 -10.11
CA PRO A 319 -5.59 -22.73 -8.79
C PRO A 319 -5.75 -23.82 -7.73
N LEU A 320 -4.94 -23.78 -6.68
CA LEU A 320 -5.05 -24.69 -5.55
C LEU A 320 -6.44 -24.58 -4.89
N PRO A 321 -6.92 -25.62 -4.20
CA PRO A 321 -8.26 -25.59 -3.58
C PRO A 321 -8.50 -24.41 -2.63
N GLU A 322 -7.46 -23.90 -1.97
CA GLU A 322 -7.54 -22.75 -1.06
C GLU A 322 -7.41 -21.40 -1.80
N THR A 323 -7.14 -21.40 -3.10
CA THR A 323 -6.95 -20.17 -3.86
C THR A 323 -8.30 -19.56 -4.23
N ILE A 324 -8.48 -18.28 -3.89
CA ILE A 324 -9.71 -17.55 -4.17
C ILE A 324 -9.67 -17.06 -5.62
N SER A 325 -10.50 -17.67 -6.48
CA SER A 325 -10.59 -17.34 -7.91
C SER A 325 -11.44 -16.11 -8.21
N ASP A 326 -12.39 -15.78 -7.33
CA ASP A 326 -13.17 -14.54 -7.44
C ASP A 326 -12.31 -13.37 -6.95
N MET A 327 -11.92 -12.47 -7.86
CA MET A 327 -11.03 -11.35 -7.56
C MET A 327 -11.61 -10.36 -6.55
N ILE A 328 -12.94 -10.21 -6.52
CA ILE A 328 -13.60 -9.34 -5.54
C ILE A 328 -13.50 -9.95 -4.15
N LYS A 329 -13.81 -11.24 -4.03
CA LYS A 329 -13.68 -11.99 -2.77
C LYS A 329 -12.22 -12.05 -2.31
N ALA A 330 -11.26 -12.19 -3.24
CA ALA A 330 -9.84 -12.17 -2.93
C ALA A 330 -9.43 -10.81 -2.33
N GLN A 331 -9.83 -9.69 -2.94
CA GLN A 331 -9.57 -8.35 -2.40
C GLN A 331 -10.19 -8.15 -1.00
N GLU A 332 -11.39 -8.68 -0.77
CA GLU A 332 -12.03 -8.60 0.54
C GLU A 332 -11.29 -9.43 1.59
N ALA A 333 -10.84 -10.64 1.21
CA ALA A 333 -10.05 -11.50 2.09
C ALA A 333 -8.71 -10.85 2.45
N TYR A 334 -8.01 -10.25 1.47
CA TYR A 334 -6.80 -9.46 1.70
C TYR A 334 -7.08 -8.28 2.66
N SER A 335 -8.10 -7.49 2.37
CA SER A 335 -8.48 -6.34 3.22
C SER A 335 -8.78 -6.74 4.66
N ARG A 336 -9.44 -7.90 4.87
CA ARG A 336 -9.67 -8.44 6.22
C ARG A 336 -8.39 -8.91 6.89
N ALA A 337 -7.51 -9.56 6.14
CA ALA A 337 -6.26 -10.11 6.67
C ALA A 337 -5.28 -9.02 7.14
N ILE A 338 -5.21 -7.89 6.40
CA ILE A 338 -4.35 -6.75 6.76
C ILE A 338 -5.00 -5.78 7.76
N LYS A 339 -6.22 -6.03 8.18
CA LYS A 339 -6.89 -5.20 9.18
C LYS A 339 -6.11 -5.25 10.50
N ASN A 340 -5.78 -4.07 11.04
CA ASN A 340 -4.99 -3.92 12.26
C ASN A 340 -3.53 -4.43 12.14
N THR A 341 -2.95 -4.47 10.96
CA THR A 341 -1.50 -4.67 10.81
C THR A 341 -0.76 -3.35 11.07
N ASP A 342 0.44 -3.45 11.64
CA ASP A 342 1.32 -2.31 11.91
C ASP A 342 2.43 -2.20 10.89
N LEU A 343 2.77 -3.31 10.24
CA LEU A 343 3.86 -3.42 9.27
C LEU A 343 3.47 -4.37 8.15
N VAL A 344 3.74 -3.99 6.91
CA VAL A 344 3.59 -4.85 5.73
C VAL A 344 4.92 -4.98 5.01
N ILE A 345 5.38 -6.22 4.79
CA ILE A 345 6.60 -6.51 4.04
C ILE A 345 6.19 -7.15 2.71
N MET A 346 6.57 -6.53 1.61
CA MET A 346 6.26 -6.97 0.25
C MET A 346 7.53 -7.52 -0.41
N LEU A 347 7.48 -8.77 -0.84
CA LEU A 347 8.63 -9.55 -1.29
C LEU A 347 8.42 -9.99 -2.73
N SER A 348 9.01 -9.29 -3.69
CA SER A 348 9.05 -9.63 -5.13
C SER A 348 7.69 -10.09 -5.70
N SER A 349 6.63 -9.32 -5.45
CA SER A 349 5.29 -9.57 -5.99
C SER A 349 4.67 -8.26 -6.46
N MET A 350 4.80 -7.92 -7.74
CA MET A 350 4.29 -6.65 -8.26
C MET A 350 2.77 -6.51 -8.06
N LEU A 351 1.98 -7.45 -8.62
CA LEU A 351 0.52 -7.34 -8.66
C LEU A 351 -0.10 -7.33 -7.25
N HIS A 352 0.26 -8.32 -6.42
CA HIS A 352 -0.31 -8.46 -5.08
C HIS A 352 0.19 -7.36 -4.13
N SER A 353 1.43 -6.89 -4.30
CA SER A 353 1.99 -5.77 -3.53
C SER A 353 1.27 -4.47 -3.83
N ILE A 354 1.08 -4.12 -5.11
CA ILE A 354 0.35 -2.92 -5.50
C ILE A 354 -1.11 -2.99 -5.05
N ALA A 355 -1.78 -4.14 -5.23
CA ALA A 355 -3.15 -4.33 -4.77
C ALA A 355 -3.27 -4.16 -3.25
N THR A 356 -2.32 -4.71 -2.48
CA THR A 356 -2.29 -4.55 -1.02
C THR A 356 -2.02 -3.10 -0.63
N GLY A 357 -1.04 -2.44 -1.25
CA GLY A 357 -0.72 -1.03 -1.01
C GLY A 357 -1.92 -0.10 -1.18
N ASN A 358 -2.77 -0.35 -2.20
CA ASN A 358 -4.01 0.41 -2.41
C ASN A 358 -5.07 0.20 -1.31
N MET A 359 -4.96 -0.88 -0.55
CA MET A 359 -5.90 -1.20 0.55
C MET A 359 -5.42 -0.67 1.91
N LEU A 360 -4.12 -0.34 2.03
CA LEU A 360 -3.53 0.10 3.30
C LEU A 360 -3.85 1.56 3.59
N PRO A 361 -4.23 1.89 4.83
CA PRO A 361 -4.19 3.27 5.31
C PRO A 361 -2.77 3.84 5.29
N GLY A 362 -2.64 5.15 5.12
CA GLY A 362 -1.34 5.83 5.00
C GLY A 362 -0.43 5.73 6.24
N ASN A 363 -0.97 5.36 7.40
CA ASN A 363 -0.21 5.19 8.66
C ASN A 363 0.47 3.83 8.81
N ILE A 364 0.24 2.88 7.90
CA ILE A 364 0.85 1.55 7.97
C ILE A 364 2.22 1.58 7.32
N LYS A 365 3.27 1.24 8.07
CA LYS A 365 4.62 1.11 7.52
C LYS A 365 4.65 -0.02 6.50
N THR A 366 5.23 0.28 5.34
CA THR A 366 5.32 -0.69 4.24
C THR A 366 6.76 -0.78 3.76
N ILE A 367 7.26 -2.00 3.61
CA ILE A 367 8.60 -2.28 3.08
C ILE A 367 8.41 -3.07 1.80
N CYS A 368 8.98 -2.58 0.70
CA CYS A 368 8.91 -3.24 -0.60
C CYS A 368 10.32 -3.65 -1.02
N VAL A 369 10.54 -4.95 -1.17
CA VAL A 369 11.79 -5.53 -1.65
C VAL A 369 11.56 -6.13 -3.02
N ASP A 370 12.17 -5.55 -4.03
CA ASP A 370 12.11 -6.05 -5.40
C ASP A 370 13.39 -5.68 -6.15
N ILE A 371 13.81 -6.54 -7.06
CA ILE A 371 14.96 -6.25 -7.93
C ILE A 371 14.61 -5.20 -9.00
N ASN A 372 13.32 -5.07 -9.33
CA ASN A 372 12.83 -4.12 -10.30
C ASN A 372 12.44 -2.80 -9.62
N PRO A 373 13.17 -1.69 -9.84
CA PRO A 373 12.88 -0.40 -9.21
C PRO A 373 11.49 0.15 -9.58
N SER A 374 10.92 -0.26 -10.72
CA SER A 374 9.58 0.20 -11.14
C SER A 374 8.47 -0.25 -10.17
N VAL A 375 8.63 -1.37 -9.49
CA VAL A 375 7.66 -1.85 -8.49
C VAL A 375 7.64 -0.91 -7.29
N VAL A 376 8.83 -0.53 -6.82
CA VAL A 376 9.02 0.40 -5.71
C VAL A 376 8.44 1.77 -6.05
N THR A 377 8.76 2.29 -7.24
CA THR A 377 8.24 3.57 -7.74
C THR A 377 6.72 3.58 -7.81
N LYS A 378 6.11 2.54 -8.41
CA LYS A 378 4.65 2.43 -8.52
C LYS A 378 3.94 2.38 -7.17
N LEU A 379 4.54 1.78 -6.16
CA LEU A 379 4.02 1.78 -4.80
C LEU A 379 4.11 3.17 -4.16
N ALA A 380 5.22 3.87 -4.37
CA ALA A 380 5.42 5.24 -3.87
C ALA A 380 4.46 6.23 -4.52
N ASP A 381 4.24 6.15 -5.85
CA ASP A 381 3.38 7.07 -6.61
C ASP A 381 1.89 6.92 -6.25
N ARG A 382 1.47 5.72 -5.82
CA ARG A 382 0.07 5.44 -5.47
C ARG A 382 -0.30 5.73 -4.01
N GLY A 383 0.42 6.64 -3.35
CA GLY A 383 0.04 7.17 -2.03
C GLY A 383 0.59 6.41 -0.83
N SER A 384 1.31 5.29 -1.01
CA SER A 384 2.11 4.72 0.06
C SER A 384 3.47 5.43 0.16
N LYS A 385 3.44 6.76 0.33
CA LYS A 385 4.66 7.58 0.57
C LYS A 385 5.45 7.14 1.80
N GLN A 386 4.92 6.19 2.57
CA GLN A 386 5.58 5.53 3.70
C GLN A 386 6.22 4.18 3.31
N ALA A 387 6.21 3.83 2.03
CA ALA A 387 6.86 2.61 1.58
C ALA A 387 8.37 2.82 1.52
N ILE A 388 9.09 2.01 2.29
CA ILE A 388 10.53 1.87 2.20
C ILE A 388 10.81 0.93 1.03
N GLY A 389 11.38 1.48 -0.03
CA GLY A 389 11.77 0.70 -1.19
C GLY A 389 13.19 0.18 -1.08
N VAL A 390 13.37 -1.13 -1.18
CA VAL A 390 14.69 -1.78 -1.19
C VAL A 390 14.86 -2.47 -2.53
N VAL A 391 15.67 -1.87 -3.41
CA VAL A 391 15.99 -2.46 -4.72
C VAL A 391 17.13 -3.45 -4.53
N THR A 392 16.79 -4.73 -4.40
CA THR A 392 17.75 -5.81 -4.21
C THR A 392 17.12 -7.18 -4.52
N ASP A 393 17.96 -8.21 -4.58
CA ASP A 393 17.50 -9.59 -4.61
C ASP A 393 16.79 -9.96 -3.30
N VAL A 394 15.59 -10.55 -3.41
CA VAL A 394 14.77 -10.92 -2.24
C VAL A 394 15.41 -12.02 -1.40
N GLY A 395 16.18 -12.91 -2.02
CA GLY A 395 16.91 -13.97 -1.33
C GLY A 395 18.01 -13.39 -0.45
N LEU A 396 18.80 -12.46 -0.98
CA LEU A 396 19.81 -11.75 -0.22
C LEU A 396 19.18 -11.03 0.98
N PHE A 397 18.09 -10.28 0.75
CA PHE A 397 17.40 -9.55 1.80
C PHE A 397 16.90 -10.48 2.91
N LEU A 398 16.18 -11.54 2.56
CA LEU A 398 15.59 -12.48 3.53
C LEU A 398 16.65 -13.23 4.32
N ASN A 399 17.73 -13.69 3.67
CA ASN A 399 18.83 -14.39 4.36
C ASN A 399 19.52 -13.47 5.37
N LEU A 400 19.82 -12.22 5.00
CA LEU A 400 20.38 -11.24 5.91
C LEU A 400 19.43 -10.92 7.07
N LEU A 401 18.14 -10.76 6.79
CA LEU A 401 17.14 -10.48 7.82
C LEU A 401 17.00 -11.65 8.81
N ALA A 402 16.89 -12.87 8.29
CA ALA A 402 16.77 -14.08 9.11
C ALA A 402 18.05 -14.40 9.92
N SER A 403 19.22 -13.94 9.50
CA SER A 403 20.45 -14.06 10.27
C SER A 403 20.54 -13.06 11.43
N LYS A 404 19.92 -11.89 11.28
CA LYS A 404 19.90 -10.84 12.33
C LYS A 404 18.85 -11.08 13.41
N LEU A 405 17.79 -11.81 13.10
CA LEU A 405 16.67 -12.14 13.99
C LEU A 405 16.76 -13.58 14.50
#